data_36de5e42290e4dd3525483a01386f3f9
#
_entry.id   36de5e42290e4dd3525483a01386f3f9
#
_cell.length_a   1.000
_cell.length_b   1.000
_cell.length_c   1.000
_cell.angle_alpha   90.00
_cell.angle_beta   90.00
_cell.angle_gamma   90.00
#
_symmetry.space_group_name_H-M   'P 1'
#
loop_
_entity.id
_entity.type
_entity.pdbx_description
1 polymer ?
#
loop_
_entity_poly.entity_id
_entity_poly.type
_entity_poly.pdbx_seq_one_letter_code
_entity_poly.pdbx_strand_id
1 'polypeptide(L)' 'MLDARGLSCPEPVVMIRKAMMSKAAEYTMVVDNPTAKENVTRYAEHQGYKVAVTVNGDEYTLTMTK' A
#
# COMPACT_ATOMS: atom_id res chain seq x y z
N MET A 1 -2.82 -8.75 6.29
CA MET A 1 -2.62 -8.11 4.97
C MET A 1 -3.83 -7.28 4.61
N LEU A 2 -3.61 -6.08 4.11
CA LEU A 2 -4.67 -5.22 3.65
C LEU A 2 -5.01 -5.55 2.19
N ASP A 3 -6.28 -5.71 1.88
CA ASP A 3 -6.72 -6.06 0.54
C ASP A 3 -7.43 -4.85 -0.09
N ALA A 4 -6.75 -4.21 -1.04
CA ALA A 4 -7.30 -3.05 -1.73
C ALA A 4 -7.59 -3.36 -3.20
N ARG A 5 -7.73 -4.65 -3.54
CA ARG A 5 -8.08 -5.03 -4.91
C ARG A 5 -9.50 -4.59 -5.23
N GLY A 6 -9.68 -4.13 -6.45
CA GLY A 6 -10.99 -3.65 -6.90
C GLY A 6 -11.36 -2.27 -6.42
N LEU A 7 -10.50 -1.61 -5.64
CA LEU A 7 -10.75 -0.25 -5.15
C LEU A 7 -10.08 0.77 -6.07
N SER A 8 -10.77 1.89 -6.27
CA SER A 8 -10.22 2.97 -7.07
C SER A 8 -9.68 4.08 -6.16
N CYS A 9 -8.78 4.89 -6.71
CA CYS A 9 -8.22 6.04 -5.99
C CYS A 9 -9.36 6.97 -5.55
N PRO A 10 -9.36 7.46 -4.29
CA PRO A 10 -8.25 7.42 -3.35
C PRO A 10 -8.38 6.33 -2.27
N GLU A 11 -9.25 5.35 -2.46
CA GLU A 11 -9.57 4.37 -1.42
C GLU A 11 -8.37 3.58 -0.91
N PRO A 12 -7.46 3.07 -1.77
CA PRO A 12 -6.28 2.35 -1.24
C PRO A 12 -5.42 3.23 -0.35
N VAL A 13 -5.26 4.51 -0.70
CA VAL A 13 -4.47 5.44 0.12
C VAL A 13 -5.17 5.71 1.44
N VAL A 14 -6.48 5.87 1.42
CA VAL A 14 -7.26 6.06 2.66
C VAL A 14 -7.10 4.84 3.56
N MET A 15 -7.14 3.64 2.97
CA MET A 15 -7.00 2.41 3.73
C MET A 15 -5.64 2.33 4.43
N ILE A 16 -4.55 2.60 3.71
CA ILE A 16 -3.23 2.52 4.32
C ILE A 16 -3.02 3.64 5.35
N ARG A 17 -3.60 4.81 5.11
CA ARG A 17 -3.50 5.90 6.06
C ARG A 17 -4.15 5.53 7.38
N LYS A 18 -5.32 4.91 7.34
CA LYS A 18 -6.01 4.45 8.55
C LYS A 18 -5.21 3.35 9.25
N ALA A 19 -4.66 2.41 8.48
CA ALA A 19 -3.85 1.34 9.06
C ALA A 19 -2.62 1.90 9.76
N MET A 20 -1.98 2.91 9.18
CA MET A 20 -0.77 3.51 9.75
C MET A 20 -1.01 4.29 11.03
N MET A 21 -2.27 4.54 11.38
CA MET A 21 -2.58 5.17 12.66
C MET A 21 -2.19 4.27 13.84
N SER A 22 -2.10 2.96 13.63
CA SER A 22 -1.65 2.04 14.66
C SER A 22 -0.14 2.07 14.87
N LYS A 23 0.61 2.72 13.96
CA LYS A 23 2.06 2.90 14.03
C LYS A 23 2.83 1.59 14.14
N ALA A 24 2.35 0.56 13.45
CA ALA A 24 3.08 -0.70 13.38
C ALA A 24 4.36 -0.53 12.55
N ALA A 25 5.32 -1.41 12.78
CA ALA A 25 6.59 -1.35 12.06
C ALA A 25 6.49 -1.88 10.63
N GLU A 26 5.46 -2.66 10.33
CA GLU A 26 5.32 -3.27 9.02
C GLU A 26 3.86 -3.37 8.62
N TYR A 27 3.61 -3.13 7.34
CA TYR A 27 2.29 -3.32 6.72
C TYR A 27 2.47 -4.02 5.39
N THR A 28 1.48 -4.82 4.99
CA THR A 28 1.44 -5.44 3.68
C THR A 28 0.08 -5.16 3.06
N MET A 29 0.07 -4.73 1.79
CA MET A 29 -1.16 -4.42 1.08
C MET A 29 -1.08 -5.00 -0.33
N VAL A 30 -2.20 -5.52 -0.83
CA VAL A 30 -2.30 -5.95 -2.21
C VAL A 30 -3.22 -5.00 -2.97
N VAL A 31 -2.77 -4.56 -4.15
CA VAL A 31 -3.56 -3.72 -5.05
C VAL A 31 -3.52 -4.34 -6.43
N ASP A 32 -4.43 -3.94 -7.31
CA ASP A 32 -4.56 -4.56 -8.62
C ASP A 32 -4.44 -3.58 -9.78
N ASN A 33 -3.85 -2.42 -9.55
CA ASN A 33 -3.61 -1.47 -10.63
C ASN A 33 -2.39 -0.60 -10.32
N PRO A 34 -1.69 -0.11 -11.38
CA PRO A 34 -0.47 0.67 -11.21
C PRO A 34 -0.68 1.99 -10.48
N THR A 35 -1.84 2.61 -10.69
CA THR A 35 -2.12 3.90 -10.06
C THR A 35 -2.20 3.76 -8.54
N ALA A 36 -2.91 2.74 -8.08
CA ALA A 36 -3.00 2.46 -6.64
C ALA A 36 -1.63 2.13 -6.07
N LYS A 37 -0.84 1.31 -6.79
CA LYS A 37 0.52 0.96 -6.37
C LYS A 37 1.35 2.22 -6.16
N GLU A 38 1.36 3.13 -7.14
CA GLU A 38 2.15 4.35 -7.04
C GLU A 38 1.68 5.25 -5.89
N ASN A 39 0.38 5.43 -5.77
CA ASN A 39 -0.15 6.34 -4.75
C ASN A 39 0.11 5.83 -3.34
N VAL A 40 -0.09 4.53 -3.11
CA VAL A 40 0.17 3.93 -1.80
C VAL A 40 1.66 3.98 -1.48
N THR A 41 2.50 3.66 -2.47
CA THR A 41 3.96 3.69 -2.28
C THR A 41 4.41 5.10 -1.89
N ARG A 42 3.93 6.10 -2.62
CA ARG A 42 4.30 7.48 -2.35
C ARG A 42 3.86 7.92 -0.95
N TYR A 43 2.65 7.56 -0.56
CA TYR A 43 2.17 7.91 0.76
C TYR A 43 3.00 7.24 1.85
N ALA A 44 3.28 5.95 1.70
CA ALA A 44 4.07 5.21 2.68
C ALA A 44 5.48 5.79 2.82
N GLU A 45 6.11 6.12 1.69
CA GLU A 45 7.45 6.72 1.73
C GLU A 45 7.42 8.07 2.43
N HIS A 46 6.36 8.84 2.22
CA HIS A 46 6.19 10.13 2.88
C HIS A 46 6.08 9.97 4.39
N GLN A 47 5.56 8.83 4.84
CA GLN A 47 5.44 8.55 6.26
C GLN A 47 6.69 7.90 6.84
N GLY A 48 7.76 7.76 6.05
CA GLY A 48 9.03 7.22 6.52
C GLY A 48 9.16 5.71 6.38
N TYR A 49 8.28 5.07 5.61
CA TYR A 49 8.36 3.64 5.38
C TYR A 49 9.16 3.33 4.12
N LYS A 50 9.84 2.19 4.13
CA LYS A 50 10.45 1.64 2.92
C LYS A 50 9.43 0.71 2.28
N VAL A 51 9.30 0.79 0.96
CA VAL A 51 8.29 0.01 0.24
C VAL A 51 8.97 -0.94 -0.72
N ALA A 52 8.65 -2.23 -0.58
CA ALA A 52 9.06 -3.25 -1.53
C ALA A 52 7.82 -3.71 -2.29
N VAL A 53 7.93 -3.77 -3.61
CA VAL A 53 6.80 -4.15 -4.47
C VAL A 53 7.09 -5.49 -5.10
N THR A 54 6.15 -6.43 -4.97
CA THR A 54 6.22 -7.72 -5.64
C THR A 54 5.08 -7.78 -6.65
N VAL A 55 5.40 -8.04 -7.91
CA VAL A 55 4.40 -8.16 -8.96
C VAL A 55 4.00 -9.62 -9.09
N ASN A 56 2.70 -9.87 -9.11
CA ASN A 56 2.17 -11.22 -9.26
C ASN A 56 0.98 -11.18 -10.21
N GLY A 57 1.25 -11.40 -11.51
CA GLY A 57 0.21 -11.26 -12.53
C GLY A 57 -0.25 -9.81 -12.61
N ASP A 58 -1.55 -9.60 -12.41
CA ASP A 58 -2.15 -8.26 -12.44
C ASP A 58 -2.18 -7.61 -11.07
N GLU A 59 -1.56 -8.24 -10.07
CA GLU A 59 -1.60 -7.75 -8.70
C GLU A 59 -0.22 -7.30 -8.23
N TYR A 60 -0.22 -6.32 -7.33
CA TYR A 60 1.01 -5.81 -6.73
C TYR A 60 0.89 -5.95 -5.22
N THR A 61 1.87 -6.60 -4.61
CA THR A 61 1.94 -6.72 -3.16
C THR A 61 2.97 -5.72 -2.65
N LEU A 62 2.53 -4.81 -1.81
CA LEU A 62 3.37 -3.76 -1.26
C LEU A 62 3.71 -4.13 0.19
N THR A 63 5.00 -4.27 0.48
CA THR A 63 5.47 -4.51 1.84
C THR A 63 6.14 -3.22 2.32
N MET A 64 5.56 -2.63 3.35
CA MET A 64 6.01 -1.35 3.88
C MET A 64 6.62 -1.58 5.25
N THR A 65 7.90 -1.23 5.40
CA THR A 65 8.64 -1.44 6.66
C THR A 65 9.28 -0.13 7.10
N LYS A 66 9.39 0.01 8.40
CA LYS A 66 10.01 1.19 8.99
C LYS A 66 11.41 0.92 9.50
#